data_8984b992baa560c06683b4531f283e65
#
_entry.id   8984b992baa560c06683b4531f283e65
#
_cell.length_a   1.000
_cell.length_b   1.000
_cell.length_c   1.000
_cell.angle_alpha   90.00
_cell.angle_beta   90.00
_cell.angle_gamma   90.00
#
_symmetry.space_group_name_H-M   'P 1'
#
loop_
_entity.id
_entity.type
_entity.pdbx_description
1 polymer ?
#
loop_
_entity_poly.entity_id
_entity_poly.type
_entity_poly.pdbx_seq_one_letter_code
_entity_poly.pdbx_strand_id
1 'polypeptide(L)'
;MKLIAFLCLYLLPIAANAIDPDVIADACSSPEECFSRAFEVIDRGRSPGAYPSFEEQAVIKRLLELGEEGMAQIMKMLEELDPHVARLGAVALREAEVIDPSYLPQIAKALKRDVAWLAPALAAIGTADAAEIAVRKYLSSSSSPHNQELFALERLGSIAFPAILRAARCEFGCQRDTHYLLGYALGEMEQTRAEIASPLMAVAEDNFIPEAIRRGALLMIAFLGSEGLQIELDLIDLKVREEGLRYWIDEALIGIGSDTSGAIFAERLLGEFDLLLLRDIAEAGRVAVDAGSVVLDLTFSPDSEARLLAVRTLGFIQYEDAVHRLIALMSDPSDVLLARVSSESLGRIGSDQALPDLLFVAQNHWHPSVRRSAERAVDHVRSGNQYQVNGGKKNFAFEYFDFYHLGEKPCEKVDIDRLDEDKERKLYSSYAREKLDELSYRAVRIAYGARDEESQREKDPDGIIEVNEENVIEIREEFEQAPDLALRINNGWLAASNRGEWGGELVFHPDSGPAALVLEDNIEDVYEFGERYIAVAGLAHLTMNSGLIYELSQDAVGKWKAKEWLRLPGAPDSSWLVDTGELLINTIGGGSVLLSEHGAFRMAPCK
;
A
#
# COMPACT_ATOMS: atom_id res chain seq x y z
N MET A 1 -12.47 -0.48 3.60
CA MET A 1 -13.63 -1.40 3.52
C MET A 1 -13.32 -2.76 2.89
N LYS A 2 -12.42 -2.89 1.93
CA LYS A 2 -12.03 -4.22 1.37
C LYS A 2 -11.19 -5.07 2.33
N LEU A 3 -10.40 -4.48 3.22
CA LEU A 3 -9.56 -5.19 4.20
C LEU A 3 -10.39 -5.85 5.33
N ILE A 4 -11.50 -5.24 5.73
CA ILE A 4 -12.38 -5.79 6.78
C ILE A 4 -13.19 -6.99 6.25
N ALA A 5 -13.56 -6.98 4.98
CA ALA A 5 -14.20 -8.12 4.33
C ALA A 5 -13.24 -9.31 4.17
N PHE A 6 -11.93 -9.07 4.06
CA PHE A 6 -10.91 -10.11 3.94
C PHE A 6 -10.65 -10.81 5.29
N LEU A 7 -10.57 -10.06 6.39
CA LEU A 7 -10.39 -10.65 7.74
C LEU A 7 -11.59 -11.52 8.17
N CYS A 8 -12.81 -11.17 7.74
CA CYS A 8 -14.00 -11.99 8.04
C CYS A 8 -14.01 -13.33 7.29
N LEU A 9 -13.36 -13.46 6.13
CA LEU A 9 -13.30 -14.71 5.38
C LEU A 9 -12.28 -15.72 5.96
N TYR A 10 -11.24 -15.24 6.66
CA TYR A 10 -10.21 -16.09 7.28
C TYR A 10 -10.51 -16.48 8.73
N LEU A 11 -11.35 -15.74 9.44
CA LEU A 11 -11.74 -16.06 10.83
C LEU A 11 -12.96 -16.98 10.95
N LEU A 12 -13.60 -17.37 9.84
CA LEU A 12 -14.74 -18.26 9.82
C LEU A 12 -14.45 -19.77 10.08
N PRO A 13 -13.21 -20.31 9.96
CA PRO A 13 -12.97 -21.70 10.35
C PRO A 13 -13.18 -21.98 11.85
N ILE A 14 -13.10 -20.96 12.71
CA ILE A 14 -13.19 -21.13 14.17
C ILE A 14 -14.66 -21.29 14.64
N ALA A 15 -15.62 -20.76 13.88
CA ALA A 15 -17.04 -20.92 14.21
C ALA A 15 -17.67 -22.21 13.63
N ALA A 16 -16.99 -22.89 12.69
CA ALA A 16 -17.48 -24.12 12.06
C ALA A 16 -17.46 -25.36 12.99
N ASN A 17 -16.83 -25.26 14.15
CA ASN A 17 -16.73 -26.37 15.11
C ASN A 17 -17.93 -26.49 16.07
N ALA A 18 -19.00 -25.73 15.87
CA ALA A 18 -20.13 -25.69 16.79
C ALA A 18 -21.46 -26.18 16.21
N ILE A 19 -21.45 -27.02 15.18
CA ILE A 19 -22.69 -27.71 14.80
C ILE A 19 -22.95 -28.77 15.85
N ASP A 20 -24.16 -28.68 16.49
CA ASP A 20 -24.59 -29.66 17.47
C ASP A 20 -24.48 -31.07 16.90
N PRO A 21 -23.82 -32.01 17.59
CA PRO A 21 -23.70 -33.40 17.14
C PRO A 21 -25.06 -34.05 16.83
N ASP A 22 -26.10 -33.70 17.55
CA ASP A 22 -27.44 -34.21 17.30
C ASP A 22 -27.99 -33.73 15.95
N VAL A 23 -27.73 -32.48 15.56
CA VAL A 23 -28.13 -31.93 14.26
C VAL A 23 -27.39 -32.64 13.12
N ILE A 24 -26.13 -33.03 13.32
CA ILE A 24 -25.35 -33.80 12.34
C ILE A 24 -25.93 -35.21 12.23
N ALA A 25 -26.22 -35.87 13.36
CA ALA A 25 -26.76 -37.24 13.37
C ALA A 25 -28.15 -37.31 12.72
N ASP A 26 -28.98 -36.25 12.88
CA ASP A 26 -30.31 -36.15 12.34
C ASP A 26 -30.36 -35.70 10.87
N ALA A 27 -29.22 -35.27 10.29
CA ALA A 27 -29.14 -34.77 8.93
C ALA A 27 -29.57 -35.86 7.89
N CYS A 28 -29.10 -37.08 8.09
CA CYS A 28 -29.44 -38.26 7.27
C CYS A 28 -28.94 -39.53 7.94
N SER A 29 -29.62 -40.67 7.67
CA SER A 29 -29.35 -41.96 8.34
C SER A 29 -28.49 -42.93 7.52
N SER A 30 -28.40 -42.75 6.22
CA SER A 30 -27.58 -43.54 5.31
C SER A 30 -26.82 -42.71 4.28
N PRO A 31 -25.77 -43.22 3.63
CA PRO A 31 -25.05 -42.51 2.57
C PRO A 31 -25.95 -42.09 1.41
N GLU A 32 -26.88 -42.94 0.98
CA GLU A 32 -27.82 -42.67 -0.12
C GLU A 32 -28.84 -41.59 0.28
N GLU A 33 -29.30 -41.59 1.51
CA GLU A 33 -30.18 -40.58 2.05
C GLU A 33 -29.47 -39.22 2.11
N CYS A 34 -28.21 -39.22 2.60
CA CYS A 34 -27.37 -38.02 2.64
C CYS A 34 -27.14 -37.44 1.23
N PHE A 35 -26.90 -38.29 0.24
CA PHE A 35 -26.76 -37.85 -1.14
C PHE A 35 -28.08 -37.19 -1.65
N SER A 36 -29.21 -37.82 -1.39
CA SER A 36 -30.54 -37.27 -1.77
C SER A 36 -30.81 -35.96 -1.02
N ARG A 37 -30.53 -35.92 0.27
CA ARG A 37 -30.72 -34.75 1.13
C ARG A 37 -29.88 -33.54 0.67
N ALA A 38 -28.68 -33.77 0.13
CA ALA A 38 -27.82 -32.73 -0.42
C ALA A 38 -28.54 -31.92 -1.50
N PHE A 39 -29.35 -32.55 -2.38
CA PHE A 39 -30.15 -31.86 -3.40
C PHE A 39 -31.32 -31.03 -2.83
N GLU A 40 -31.82 -31.40 -1.65
CA GLU A 40 -32.93 -30.71 -0.99
C GLU A 40 -32.46 -29.45 -0.26
N VAL A 41 -31.32 -29.54 0.43
CA VAL A 41 -30.80 -28.44 1.28
C VAL A 41 -30.05 -27.35 0.50
N ILE A 42 -29.69 -27.60 -0.76
CA ILE A 42 -28.99 -26.64 -1.61
C ILE A 42 -29.80 -25.37 -1.84
N ASP A 43 -29.27 -24.26 -1.44
CA ASP A 43 -29.79 -22.92 -1.79
C ASP A 43 -29.28 -22.49 -3.18
N ARG A 44 -30.04 -22.76 -4.21
CA ARG A 44 -29.71 -22.38 -5.59
C ARG A 44 -29.79 -20.88 -5.87
N GLY A 45 -30.28 -20.09 -4.92
CA GLY A 45 -30.25 -18.63 -4.98
C GLY A 45 -28.87 -18.03 -4.65
N ARG A 46 -27.96 -18.82 -4.05
CA ARG A 46 -26.60 -18.40 -3.75
C ARG A 46 -25.65 -18.63 -4.91
N SER A 47 -24.58 -17.85 -4.95
CA SER A 47 -23.48 -18.10 -5.88
C SER A 47 -22.87 -19.50 -5.66
N PRO A 48 -22.50 -20.24 -6.72
CA PRO A 48 -21.78 -21.51 -6.59
C PRO A 48 -20.45 -21.41 -5.82
N GLY A 49 -19.89 -20.21 -5.68
CA GLY A 49 -18.70 -19.96 -4.86
C GLY A 49 -19.00 -19.61 -3.39
N ALA A 50 -20.27 -19.52 -2.98
CA ALA A 50 -20.63 -19.16 -1.61
C ALA A 50 -20.28 -20.29 -0.60
N TYR A 51 -19.97 -19.90 0.64
CA TYR A 51 -19.74 -20.85 1.73
C TYR A 51 -21.04 -21.63 2.04
N PRO A 52 -20.99 -22.93 2.41
CA PRO A 52 -22.16 -23.74 2.67
C PRO A 52 -23.05 -23.17 3.78
N SER A 53 -24.36 -23.36 3.66
CA SER A 53 -25.31 -23.10 4.73
C SER A 53 -25.10 -24.06 5.91
N PHE A 54 -25.74 -23.77 7.03
CA PHE A 54 -25.66 -24.65 8.20
C PHE A 54 -26.18 -26.07 7.91
N GLU A 55 -27.29 -26.19 7.17
CA GLU A 55 -27.87 -27.47 6.77
C GLU A 55 -26.98 -28.23 5.78
N GLU A 56 -26.40 -27.52 4.80
CA GLU A 56 -25.41 -28.09 3.88
C GLU A 56 -24.19 -28.63 4.62
N GLN A 57 -23.69 -27.91 5.63
CA GLN A 57 -22.57 -28.34 6.46
C GLN A 57 -22.90 -29.59 7.30
N ALA A 58 -24.13 -29.70 7.83
CA ALA A 58 -24.56 -30.88 8.58
C ALA A 58 -24.55 -32.14 7.70
N VAL A 59 -25.05 -32.06 6.46
CA VAL A 59 -25.00 -33.15 5.48
C VAL A 59 -23.58 -33.52 5.11
N ILE A 60 -22.69 -32.55 4.88
CA ILE A 60 -21.26 -32.78 4.59
C ILE A 60 -20.59 -33.52 5.73
N LYS A 61 -20.75 -33.05 6.97
CA LYS A 61 -20.15 -33.70 8.14
C LYS A 61 -20.64 -35.11 8.32
N ARG A 62 -21.95 -35.34 8.14
CA ARG A 62 -22.53 -36.68 8.24
C ARG A 62 -21.97 -37.65 7.19
N LEU A 63 -21.81 -37.21 5.95
CA LEU A 63 -21.17 -38.01 4.90
C LEU A 63 -19.72 -38.38 5.29
N LEU A 64 -18.96 -37.45 5.85
CA LEU A 64 -17.58 -37.77 6.29
C LEU A 64 -17.55 -38.76 7.45
N GLU A 65 -18.51 -38.69 8.39
CA GLU A 65 -18.63 -39.67 9.49
C GLU A 65 -18.99 -41.10 9.02
N LEU A 66 -19.66 -41.22 7.87
CA LEU A 66 -20.01 -42.50 7.27
C LEU A 66 -18.82 -43.19 6.54
N GLY A 67 -17.63 -42.60 6.61
CA GLY A 67 -16.38 -43.21 6.14
C GLY A 67 -16.35 -43.51 4.63
N GLU A 68 -15.92 -44.70 4.23
CA GLU A 68 -15.75 -45.08 2.81
C GLU A 68 -17.06 -44.98 2.00
N GLU A 69 -18.18 -45.41 2.58
CA GLU A 69 -19.48 -45.35 1.90
C GLU A 69 -19.94 -43.89 1.69
N GLY A 70 -19.74 -43.04 2.70
CA GLY A 70 -19.98 -41.61 2.59
C GLY A 70 -19.05 -40.96 1.57
N MET A 71 -17.76 -41.31 1.55
CA MET A 71 -16.83 -40.81 0.56
C MET A 71 -17.26 -41.18 -0.88
N ALA A 72 -17.76 -42.40 -1.09
CA ALA A 72 -18.28 -42.80 -2.40
C ALA A 72 -19.46 -41.91 -2.87
N GLN A 73 -20.32 -41.46 -1.96
CA GLN A 73 -21.40 -40.52 -2.30
C GLN A 73 -20.86 -39.11 -2.55
N ILE A 74 -19.89 -38.65 -1.77
CA ILE A 74 -19.21 -37.37 -2.01
C ILE A 74 -18.60 -37.34 -3.42
N MET A 75 -17.97 -38.45 -3.84
CA MET A 75 -17.41 -38.54 -5.19
C MET A 75 -18.49 -38.52 -6.27
N LYS A 76 -19.67 -39.12 -6.05
CA LYS A 76 -20.82 -38.98 -6.97
C LYS A 76 -21.32 -37.54 -7.03
N MET A 77 -21.43 -36.85 -5.88
CA MET A 77 -21.80 -35.42 -5.86
C MET A 77 -20.84 -34.60 -6.72
N LEU A 78 -19.54 -34.90 -6.63
CA LEU A 78 -18.52 -34.19 -7.41
C LEU A 78 -18.69 -34.41 -8.93
N GLU A 79 -19.23 -35.53 -9.38
CA GLU A 79 -19.47 -35.85 -10.79
C GLU A 79 -20.73 -35.21 -11.34
N GLU A 80 -21.66 -34.75 -10.50
CA GLU A 80 -22.90 -34.12 -10.91
C GLU A 80 -22.68 -32.89 -11.81
N LEU A 81 -23.56 -32.67 -12.74
CA LEU A 81 -23.56 -31.51 -13.63
C LEU A 81 -24.12 -30.24 -12.95
N ASP A 82 -24.89 -30.40 -11.88
CA ASP A 82 -25.37 -29.29 -11.06
C ASP A 82 -24.17 -28.69 -10.30
N PRO A 83 -23.75 -27.44 -10.57
CA PRO A 83 -22.58 -26.85 -9.97
C PRO A 83 -22.70 -26.67 -8.45
N HIS A 84 -23.91 -26.57 -7.92
CA HIS A 84 -24.14 -26.46 -6.47
C HIS A 84 -23.91 -27.80 -5.77
N VAL A 85 -24.36 -28.91 -6.37
CA VAL A 85 -24.10 -30.28 -5.84
C VAL A 85 -22.62 -30.60 -5.92
N ALA A 86 -21.98 -30.34 -7.07
CA ALA A 86 -20.54 -30.56 -7.25
C ALA A 86 -19.72 -29.74 -6.23
N ARG A 87 -20.13 -28.50 -5.94
CA ARG A 87 -19.53 -27.65 -4.91
C ARG A 87 -19.63 -28.28 -3.51
N LEU A 88 -20.79 -28.83 -3.13
CA LEU A 88 -20.92 -29.51 -1.83
C LEU A 88 -19.98 -30.70 -1.71
N GLY A 89 -19.86 -31.51 -2.77
CA GLY A 89 -18.86 -32.59 -2.84
C GLY A 89 -17.43 -32.06 -2.67
N ALA A 90 -17.11 -30.93 -3.31
CA ALA A 90 -15.80 -30.29 -3.18
C ALA A 90 -15.51 -29.77 -1.77
N VAL A 91 -16.52 -29.15 -1.12
CA VAL A 91 -16.39 -28.69 0.27
C VAL A 91 -16.22 -29.88 1.24
N ALA A 92 -16.95 -30.97 1.02
CA ALA A 92 -16.76 -32.19 1.81
C ALA A 92 -15.32 -32.73 1.70
N LEU A 93 -14.76 -32.78 0.48
CA LEU A 93 -13.38 -33.18 0.27
C LEU A 93 -12.35 -32.22 0.87
N ARG A 94 -12.66 -30.92 0.94
CA ARG A 94 -11.84 -29.93 1.63
C ARG A 94 -11.75 -30.20 3.14
N GLU A 95 -12.86 -30.61 3.75
CA GLU A 95 -12.96 -30.89 5.19
C GLU A 95 -12.38 -32.28 5.55
N ALA A 96 -12.15 -33.17 4.57
CA ALA A 96 -11.56 -34.46 4.79
C ALA A 96 -10.08 -34.35 5.21
N GLU A 97 -9.69 -35.08 6.25
CA GLU A 97 -8.29 -35.12 6.73
C GLU A 97 -7.40 -35.90 5.77
N VAL A 98 -7.91 -37.02 5.26
CA VAL A 98 -7.21 -37.94 4.36
C VAL A 98 -8.16 -38.43 3.27
N ILE A 99 -7.70 -38.42 2.04
CA ILE A 99 -8.41 -38.95 0.87
C ILE A 99 -7.58 -40.02 0.22
N ASP A 100 -8.19 -41.19 -0.08
CA ASP A 100 -7.51 -42.28 -0.77
C ASP A 100 -7.00 -41.80 -2.14
N PRO A 101 -5.71 -42.01 -2.48
CA PRO A 101 -5.13 -41.59 -3.76
C PRO A 101 -5.85 -42.15 -5.00
N SER A 102 -6.60 -43.26 -4.89
CA SER A 102 -7.38 -43.83 -6.00
C SER A 102 -8.45 -42.86 -6.54
N TYR A 103 -8.89 -41.85 -5.74
CA TYR A 103 -9.85 -40.84 -6.15
C TYR A 103 -9.21 -39.65 -6.93
N LEU A 104 -7.87 -39.57 -7.01
CA LEU A 104 -7.16 -38.49 -7.70
C LEU A 104 -7.61 -38.28 -9.15
N PRO A 105 -7.85 -39.31 -9.99
CA PRO A 105 -8.30 -39.12 -11.37
C PRO A 105 -9.67 -38.42 -11.48
N GLN A 106 -10.60 -38.73 -10.56
CA GLN A 106 -11.94 -38.12 -10.51
C GLN A 106 -11.85 -36.66 -10.05
N ILE A 107 -11.08 -36.38 -9.01
CA ILE A 107 -10.81 -35.04 -8.49
C ILE A 107 -10.13 -34.18 -9.58
N ALA A 108 -9.13 -34.71 -10.26
CA ALA A 108 -8.44 -34.02 -11.37
C ALA A 108 -9.40 -33.69 -12.53
N LYS A 109 -10.36 -34.59 -12.84
CA LYS A 109 -11.41 -34.34 -13.85
C LYS A 109 -12.34 -33.20 -13.42
N ALA A 110 -12.73 -33.16 -12.14
CA ALA A 110 -13.60 -32.11 -11.61
C ALA A 110 -12.88 -30.76 -11.54
N LEU A 111 -11.59 -30.71 -11.22
CA LEU A 111 -10.77 -29.48 -11.25
C LEU A 111 -10.71 -28.83 -12.64
N LYS A 112 -10.78 -29.63 -13.72
CA LYS A 112 -10.87 -29.11 -15.10
C LYS A 112 -12.20 -28.44 -15.42
N ARG A 113 -13.24 -28.69 -14.61
CA ARG A 113 -14.56 -28.04 -14.70
C ARG A 113 -14.66 -26.79 -13.81
N ASP A 114 -13.57 -26.37 -13.20
CA ASP A 114 -13.49 -25.23 -12.27
C ASP A 114 -14.47 -25.32 -11.09
N VAL A 115 -14.65 -26.54 -10.54
CA VAL A 115 -15.48 -26.72 -9.35
C VAL A 115 -14.86 -25.99 -8.17
N ALA A 116 -15.59 -25.01 -7.63
CA ALA A 116 -15.12 -24.19 -6.51
C ALA A 116 -14.85 -25.04 -5.26
N TRP A 117 -13.87 -24.66 -4.47
CA TRP A 117 -13.47 -25.30 -3.19
C TRP A 117 -12.76 -26.65 -3.30
N LEU A 118 -12.42 -27.12 -4.50
CA LEU A 118 -11.89 -28.45 -4.70
C LEU A 118 -10.36 -28.57 -4.56
N ALA A 119 -9.60 -27.49 -4.84
CA ALA A 119 -8.14 -27.56 -4.81
C ALA A 119 -7.55 -28.07 -3.47
N PRO A 120 -8.08 -27.73 -2.28
CA PRO A 120 -7.60 -28.26 -1.00
C PRO A 120 -7.68 -29.77 -0.85
N ALA A 121 -8.56 -30.47 -1.59
CA ALA A 121 -8.64 -31.93 -1.59
C ALA A 121 -7.33 -32.60 -2.04
N LEU A 122 -6.55 -31.92 -2.90
CA LEU A 122 -5.24 -32.41 -3.34
C LEU A 122 -4.26 -32.56 -2.16
N ALA A 123 -4.36 -31.66 -1.19
CA ALA A 123 -3.53 -31.75 0.02
C ALA A 123 -3.92 -32.95 0.91
N ALA A 124 -5.21 -33.25 1.01
CA ALA A 124 -5.68 -34.43 1.75
C ALA A 124 -5.28 -35.75 1.10
N ILE A 125 -5.04 -35.78 -0.23
CA ILE A 125 -4.45 -36.91 -0.94
C ILE A 125 -2.97 -37.04 -0.61
N GLY A 126 -2.22 -35.95 -0.52
CA GLY A 126 -0.83 -35.92 -0.06
C GLY A 126 0.18 -36.66 -0.93
N THR A 127 -0.04 -36.82 -2.24
CA THR A 127 0.88 -37.49 -3.16
C THR A 127 1.60 -36.51 -4.09
N ALA A 128 2.74 -36.97 -4.67
CA ALA A 128 3.47 -36.17 -5.67
C ALA A 128 2.63 -35.82 -6.90
N ASP A 129 1.78 -36.75 -7.35
CA ASP A 129 0.89 -36.49 -8.50
C ASP A 129 -0.20 -35.44 -8.15
N ALA A 130 -0.74 -35.50 -6.93
CA ALA A 130 -1.66 -34.48 -6.45
C ALA A 130 -0.97 -33.10 -6.35
N ALA A 131 0.27 -33.07 -5.89
CA ALA A 131 1.08 -31.85 -5.82
C ALA A 131 1.35 -31.27 -7.20
N GLU A 132 1.66 -32.10 -8.22
CA GLU A 132 1.84 -31.62 -9.59
C GLU A 132 0.55 -30.97 -10.13
N ILE A 133 -0.60 -31.59 -9.88
CA ILE A 133 -1.91 -31.02 -10.29
C ILE A 133 -2.15 -29.70 -9.57
N ALA A 134 -1.85 -29.60 -8.27
CA ALA A 134 -2.00 -28.38 -7.50
C ALA A 134 -1.13 -27.24 -8.06
N VAL A 135 0.16 -27.48 -8.34
CA VAL A 135 1.08 -26.51 -8.93
C VAL A 135 0.58 -26.04 -10.30
N ARG A 136 0.20 -26.97 -11.19
CA ARG A 136 -0.33 -26.63 -12.52
C ARG A 136 -1.61 -25.81 -12.44
N LYS A 137 -2.51 -26.15 -11.54
CA LYS A 137 -3.76 -25.41 -11.35
C LYS A 137 -3.48 -24.02 -10.78
N TYR A 138 -2.62 -23.89 -9.79
CA TYR A 138 -2.19 -22.62 -9.23
C TYR A 138 -1.65 -21.67 -10.31
N LEU A 139 -0.74 -22.14 -11.14
CA LEU A 139 -0.16 -21.36 -12.24
C LEU A 139 -1.16 -20.99 -13.36
N SER A 140 -2.25 -21.77 -13.50
CA SER A 140 -3.29 -21.48 -14.49
C SER A 140 -4.40 -20.57 -13.97
N SER A 141 -4.46 -20.32 -12.66
CA SER A 141 -5.49 -19.49 -12.01
C SER A 141 -5.10 -18.02 -12.11
N SER A 142 -5.74 -17.28 -13.01
CA SER A 142 -5.33 -15.92 -13.42
C SER A 142 -5.70 -14.78 -12.47
N SER A 143 -6.25 -15.02 -11.26
CA SER A 143 -6.98 -13.92 -10.64
C SER A 143 -6.63 -13.51 -9.21
N SER A 144 -5.86 -14.25 -8.44
CA SER A 144 -5.43 -13.78 -7.10
C SER A 144 -4.33 -14.70 -6.51
N PRO A 145 -3.27 -14.14 -5.94
CA PRO A 145 -2.28 -14.93 -5.21
C PRO A 145 -2.85 -15.61 -3.95
N HIS A 146 -4.02 -15.20 -3.45
CA HIS A 146 -4.70 -15.77 -2.28
C HIS A 146 -5.87 -16.65 -2.70
N ASN A 147 -5.61 -17.70 -3.45
CA ASN A 147 -6.62 -18.63 -3.90
C ASN A 147 -6.56 -19.97 -3.15
N GLN A 148 -7.52 -20.84 -3.42
CA GLN A 148 -7.61 -22.16 -2.79
C GLN A 148 -6.44 -23.08 -3.17
N GLU A 149 -5.87 -22.85 -4.32
CA GLU A 149 -4.70 -23.57 -4.83
C GLU A 149 -3.46 -23.28 -3.99
N LEU A 150 -3.28 -22.02 -3.56
CA LEU A 150 -2.22 -21.65 -2.61
C LEU A 150 -2.37 -22.40 -1.29
N PHE A 151 -3.56 -22.41 -0.71
CA PHE A 151 -3.85 -23.17 0.51
C PHE A 151 -3.56 -24.68 0.36
N ALA A 152 -3.81 -25.25 -0.84
CA ALA A 152 -3.46 -26.63 -1.12
C ALA A 152 -1.93 -26.84 -1.12
N LEU A 153 -1.16 -25.90 -1.70
CA LEU A 153 0.30 -25.94 -1.71
C LEU A 153 0.90 -25.80 -0.31
N GLU A 154 0.39 -24.87 0.50
CA GLU A 154 0.79 -24.71 1.90
C GLU A 154 0.64 -26.02 2.69
N ARG A 155 -0.50 -26.71 2.55
CA ARG A 155 -0.78 -27.98 3.23
C ARG A 155 0.03 -29.15 2.70
N LEU A 156 0.36 -29.16 1.41
CA LEU A 156 1.25 -30.16 0.80
C LEU A 156 2.69 -30.02 1.30
N GLY A 157 3.12 -28.82 1.64
CA GLY A 157 4.46 -28.56 2.15
C GLY A 157 5.54 -29.10 1.20
N SER A 158 6.55 -29.79 1.74
CA SER A 158 7.68 -30.30 0.95
C SER A 158 7.30 -31.35 -0.11
N ILE A 159 6.12 -31.97 -0.03
CA ILE A 159 5.61 -32.88 -1.08
C ILE A 159 5.45 -32.11 -2.42
N ALA A 160 5.18 -30.80 -2.38
CA ALA A 160 5.03 -29.99 -3.57
C ALA A 160 6.38 -29.58 -4.21
N PHE A 161 7.50 -29.65 -3.51
CA PHE A 161 8.79 -29.14 -4.00
C PHE A 161 9.27 -29.74 -5.31
N PRO A 162 9.19 -31.05 -5.56
CA PRO A 162 9.56 -31.58 -6.88
C PRO A 162 8.75 -31.00 -8.03
N ALA A 163 7.44 -30.77 -7.83
CA ALA A 163 6.58 -30.16 -8.83
C ALA A 163 6.89 -28.66 -9.00
N ILE A 164 7.14 -27.93 -7.91
CA ILE A 164 7.55 -26.52 -7.93
C ILE A 164 8.89 -26.38 -8.69
N LEU A 165 9.88 -27.23 -8.44
CA LEU A 165 11.16 -27.18 -9.15
C LEU A 165 11.03 -27.48 -10.64
N ARG A 166 10.17 -28.42 -11.04
CA ARG A 166 9.86 -28.68 -12.45
C ARG A 166 9.18 -27.49 -13.10
N ALA A 167 8.25 -26.83 -12.39
CA ALA A 167 7.61 -25.62 -12.84
C ALA A 167 8.62 -24.44 -12.95
N ALA A 168 9.53 -24.31 -11.99
CA ALA A 168 10.61 -23.33 -12.02
C ALA A 168 11.54 -23.51 -13.24
N ARG A 169 11.76 -24.76 -13.68
CA ARG A 169 12.48 -25.10 -14.92
C ARG A 169 11.64 -24.97 -16.18
N CYS A 170 10.44 -24.43 -16.09
CA CYS A 170 9.49 -24.29 -17.19
C CYS A 170 9.04 -25.61 -17.85
N GLU A 171 9.17 -26.76 -17.17
CA GLU A 171 8.74 -28.05 -17.72
C GLU A 171 7.23 -28.14 -17.98
N PHE A 172 6.43 -27.28 -17.32
CA PHE A 172 4.97 -27.14 -17.53
C PHE A 172 4.58 -26.00 -18.48
N GLY A 173 5.57 -25.35 -19.11
CA GLY A 173 5.42 -24.08 -19.79
C GLY A 173 5.61 -22.90 -18.83
N CYS A 174 6.29 -21.83 -19.27
CA CYS A 174 6.44 -20.61 -18.51
C CYS A 174 5.51 -19.52 -19.04
N GLN A 175 4.76 -18.91 -18.13
CA GLN A 175 4.09 -17.63 -18.33
C GLN A 175 4.94 -16.51 -17.73
N ARG A 176 4.63 -15.25 -18.03
CA ARG A 176 5.37 -14.08 -17.56
C ARG A 176 5.59 -14.09 -16.05
N ASP A 177 4.58 -14.48 -15.29
CA ASP A 177 4.56 -14.36 -13.82
C ASP A 177 4.82 -15.70 -13.11
N THR A 178 5.21 -16.76 -13.84
CA THR A 178 5.37 -18.12 -13.26
C THR A 178 6.27 -18.13 -12.03
N HIS A 179 7.47 -17.55 -12.12
CA HIS A 179 8.44 -17.56 -11.04
C HIS A 179 8.02 -16.69 -9.85
N TYR A 180 7.38 -15.55 -10.12
CA TYR A 180 6.81 -14.70 -9.07
C TYR A 180 5.72 -15.43 -8.28
N LEU A 181 4.78 -16.06 -8.97
CA LEU A 181 3.71 -16.84 -8.33
C LEU A 181 4.26 -17.99 -7.50
N LEU A 182 5.24 -18.73 -8.04
CA LEU A 182 5.89 -19.82 -7.30
C LEU A 182 6.67 -19.30 -6.08
N GLY A 183 7.38 -18.18 -6.21
CA GLY A 183 8.07 -17.53 -5.12
C GLY A 183 7.10 -17.10 -4.02
N TYR A 184 5.99 -16.47 -4.39
CA TYR A 184 4.94 -16.10 -3.47
C TYR A 184 4.40 -17.32 -2.71
N ALA A 185 4.10 -18.43 -3.41
CA ALA A 185 3.65 -19.67 -2.78
C ALA A 185 4.68 -20.21 -1.78
N LEU A 186 5.97 -20.18 -2.12
CA LEU A 186 7.04 -20.59 -1.22
C LEU A 186 7.13 -19.68 0.02
N GLY A 187 6.92 -18.39 -0.14
CA GLY A 187 6.88 -17.44 0.97
C GLY A 187 5.79 -17.76 2.00
N GLU A 188 4.65 -18.30 1.57
CA GLU A 188 3.56 -18.71 2.45
C GLU A 188 3.79 -20.11 3.11
N MET A 189 4.68 -20.94 2.54
CA MET A 189 5.01 -22.29 3.05
C MET A 189 6.05 -22.26 4.19
N GLU A 190 5.84 -21.43 5.22
CA GLU A 190 6.81 -21.05 6.25
C GLU A 190 7.57 -22.22 6.92
N GLN A 191 6.92 -23.37 7.14
CA GLN A 191 7.52 -24.47 7.92
C GLN A 191 8.52 -25.34 7.15
N THR A 192 8.51 -25.31 5.83
CA THR A 192 9.27 -26.27 5.01
C THR A 192 10.17 -25.63 3.97
N ARG A 193 10.07 -24.31 3.75
CA ARG A 193 10.76 -23.61 2.66
C ARG A 193 12.29 -23.67 2.70
N ALA A 194 12.89 -23.92 3.87
CA ALA A 194 14.34 -24.15 3.96
C ALA A 194 14.84 -25.31 3.08
N GLU A 195 14.04 -26.37 2.92
CA GLU A 195 14.42 -27.56 2.18
C GLU A 195 14.57 -27.33 0.67
N ILE A 196 13.89 -26.30 0.10
CA ILE A 196 13.94 -25.99 -1.33
C ILE A 196 15.06 -25.00 -1.70
N ALA A 197 15.71 -24.35 -0.73
CA ALA A 197 16.72 -23.32 -0.98
C ALA A 197 17.89 -23.85 -1.83
N SER A 198 18.54 -24.95 -1.39
CA SER A 198 19.65 -25.54 -2.15
C SER A 198 19.25 -26.09 -3.52
N PRO A 199 18.09 -26.77 -3.69
CA PRO A 199 17.57 -27.11 -5.03
C PRO A 199 17.33 -25.93 -5.96
N LEU A 200 16.83 -24.79 -5.47
CA LEU A 200 16.68 -23.57 -6.27
C LEU A 200 18.04 -22.96 -6.63
N MET A 201 18.98 -22.97 -5.67
CA MET A 201 20.35 -22.52 -5.91
C MET A 201 21.01 -23.32 -7.04
N ALA A 202 20.84 -24.65 -7.03
CA ALA A 202 21.34 -25.51 -8.09
C ALA A 202 20.75 -25.18 -9.49
N VAL A 203 19.50 -24.72 -9.57
CA VAL A 203 18.91 -24.21 -10.82
C VAL A 203 19.55 -22.87 -11.23
N ALA A 204 19.83 -22.00 -10.27
CA ALA A 204 20.44 -20.69 -10.53
C ALA A 204 21.91 -20.80 -11.01
N GLU A 205 22.65 -21.80 -10.52
CA GLU A 205 24.06 -22.05 -10.87
C GLU A 205 24.27 -22.80 -12.19
N ASP A 206 23.27 -23.54 -12.66
CA ASP A 206 23.41 -24.41 -13.83
C ASP A 206 23.46 -23.60 -15.13
N ASN A 207 24.67 -23.47 -15.69
CA ASN A 207 24.92 -22.74 -16.92
C ASN A 207 24.32 -23.39 -18.19
N PHE A 208 23.82 -24.62 -18.10
CA PHE A 208 23.08 -25.27 -19.20
C PHE A 208 21.60 -24.87 -19.20
N ILE A 209 21.11 -24.26 -18.12
CA ILE A 209 19.75 -23.73 -18.02
C ILE A 209 19.70 -22.31 -18.60
N PRO A 210 18.65 -21.96 -19.40
CA PRO A 210 18.50 -20.61 -19.92
C PRO A 210 18.52 -19.55 -18.83
N GLU A 211 19.18 -18.41 -19.09
CA GLU A 211 19.35 -17.33 -18.13
C GLU A 211 18.04 -16.83 -17.52
N ALA A 212 16.97 -16.74 -18.33
CA ALA A 212 15.64 -16.35 -17.84
C ALA A 212 15.10 -17.27 -16.74
N ILE A 213 15.39 -18.58 -16.81
CA ILE A 213 14.99 -19.55 -15.80
C ILE A 213 15.87 -19.41 -14.56
N ARG A 214 17.17 -19.19 -14.74
CA ARG A 214 18.12 -18.93 -13.64
C ARG A 214 17.73 -17.68 -12.85
N ARG A 215 17.36 -16.59 -13.54
CA ARG A 215 16.80 -15.37 -12.95
C ARG A 215 15.53 -15.67 -12.16
N GLY A 216 14.65 -16.49 -12.73
CA GLY A 216 13.42 -16.91 -12.05
C GLY A 216 13.68 -17.69 -10.76
N ALA A 217 14.67 -18.58 -10.74
CA ALA A 217 15.07 -19.29 -9.53
C ALA A 217 15.60 -18.34 -8.44
N LEU A 218 16.41 -17.33 -8.82
CA LEU A 218 16.88 -16.29 -7.91
C LEU A 218 15.73 -15.44 -7.34
N LEU A 219 14.75 -15.08 -8.17
CA LEU A 219 13.54 -14.42 -7.72
C LEU A 219 12.77 -15.26 -6.70
N MET A 220 12.65 -16.59 -6.93
CA MET A 220 12.01 -17.49 -5.98
C MET A 220 12.77 -17.59 -4.65
N ILE A 221 14.11 -17.58 -4.70
CA ILE A 221 14.96 -17.55 -3.49
C ILE A 221 14.67 -16.31 -2.64
N ALA A 222 14.44 -15.14 -3.24
CA ALA A 222 14.12 -13.93 -2.52
C ALA A 222 12.89 -14.07 -1.59
N PHE A 223 11.93 -14.93 -1.95
CA PHE A 223 10.73 -15.19 -1.14
C PHE A 223 10.95 -16.15 0.03
N LEU A 224 12.11 -16.79 0.13
CA LEU A 224 12.38 -17.74 1.22
C LEU A 224 12.58 -17.03 2.57
N GLY A 225 12.87 -15.75 2.58
CA GLY A 225 13.21 -15.00 3.78
C GLY A 225 14.41 -15.62 4.51
N SER A 226 14.47 -15.53 5.83
CA SER A 226 15.61 -16.02 6.63
C SER A 226 15.94 -17.51 6.45
N GLU A 227 14.98 -18.31 5.96
CA GLU A 227 15.22 -19.73 5.65
C GLU A 227 16.17 -19.91 4.46
N GLY A 228 16.34 -18.89 3.62
CA GLY A 228 17.32 -18.87 2.53
C GLY A 228 18.75 -18.55 2.97
N LEU A 229 19.00 -18.11 4.21
CA LEU A 229 20.35 -17.72 4.67
C LEU A 229 21.38 -18.86 4.58
N GLN A 230 20.95 -20.12 4.59
CA GLN A 230 21.85 -21.26 4.43
C GLN A 230 22.59 -21.30 3.08
N ILE A 231 22.08 -20.58 2.04
CA ILE A 231 22.71 -20.49 0.72
C ILE A 231 23.33 -19.10 0.44
N GLU A 232 23.46 -18.25 1.46
CA GLU A 232 23.99 -16.89 1.32
C GLU A 232 25.39 -16.88 0.68
N LEU A 233 26.29 -17.74 1.16
CA LEU A 233 27.65 -17.81 0.64
C LEU A 233 27.68 -18.26 -0.82
N ASP A 234 26.80 -19.17 -1.22
CA ASP A 234 26.69 -19.62 -2.61
C ASP A 234 26.20 -18.49 -3.52
N LEU A 235 25.24 -17.67 -3.04
CA LEU A 235 24.77 -16.48 -3.75
C LEU A 235 25.87 -15.43 -3.91
N ILE A 236 26.66 -15.18 -2.85
CA ILE A 236 27.79 -14.24 -2.89
C ILE A 236 28.84 -14.74 -3.90
N ASP A 237 29.17 -16.01 -3.89
CA ASP A 237 30.09 -16.61 -4.84
C ASP A 237 29.56 -16.54 -6.29
N LEU A 238 28.28 -16.82 -6.48
CA LEU A 238 27.61 -16.68 -7.78
C LEU A 238 27.64 -15.23 -8.29
N LYS A 239 27.44 -14.24 -7.41
CA LYS A 239 27.52 -12.80 -7.75
C LYS A 239 28.88 -12.41 -8.32
N VAL A 240 29.98 -13.02 -7.80
CA VAL A 240 31.33 -12.76 -8.30
C VAL A 240 31.55 -13.39 -9.68
N ARG A 241 30.95 -14.54 -9.94
CA ARG A 241 31.14 -15.30 -11.18
C ARG A 241 30.24 -14.88 -12.35
N GLU A 242 29.05 -14.32 -12.06
CA GLU A 242 27.97 -14.13 -13.00
C GLU A 242 27.47 -12.68 -13.02
N GLU A 243 28.18 -11.80 -13.71
CA GLU A 243 27.81 -10.37 -13.79
C GLU A 243 26.40 -10.15 -14.37
N GLY A 244 25.98 -10.94 -15.35
CA GLY A 244 24.65 -10.85 -15.98
C GLY A 244 23.48 -11.19 -15.03
N LEU A 245 23.76 -11.87 -13.91
CA LEU A 245 22.76 -12.20 -12.90
C LEU A 245 22.84 -11.30 -11.65
N ARG A 246 23.78 -10.34 -11.59
CA ARG A 246 24.08 -9.53 -10.40
C ARG A 246 22.83 -8.91 -9.78
N TYR A 247 21.98 -8.28 -10.58
CA TYR A 247 20.74 -7.68 -10.11
C TYR A 247 19.83 -8.69 -9.39
N TRP A 248 19.61 -9.86 -9.98
CA TRP A 248 18.73 -10.89 -9.43
C TRP A 248 19.33 -11.59 -8.21
N ILE A 249 20.67 -11.69 -8.13
CA ILE A 249 21.37 -12.19 -6.95
C ILE A 249 21.23 -11.19 -5.81
N ASP A 250 21.31 -9.89 -6.09
CA ASP A 250 21.10 -8.84 -5.11
C ASP A 250 19.67 -8.88 -4.56
N GLU A 251 18.66 -9.06 -5.43
CA GLU A 251 17.27 -9.28 -4.99
C GLU A 251 17.14 -10.53 -4.10
N ALA A 252 17.80 -11.63 -4.45
CA ALA A 252 17.80 -12.83 -3.64
C ALA A 252 18.44 -12.59 -2.26
N LEU A 253 19.61 -11.95 -2.20
CA LEU A 253 20.32 -11.60 -0.96
C LEU A 253 19.47 -10.69 -0.06
N ILE A 254 18.83 -9.67 -0.63
CA ILE A 254 17.92 -8.78 0.09
C ILE A 254 16.72 -9.58 0.62
N GLY A 255 16.09 -10.40 -0.21
CA GLY A 255 14.91 -11.15 0.15
C GLY A 255 15.12 -12.18 1.25
N ILE A 256 16.30 -12.81 1.32
CA ILE A 256 16.66 -13.72 2.42
C ILE A 256 17.11 -12.98 3.69
N GLY A 257 17.30 -11.66 3.64
CA GLY A 257 17.75 -10.86 4.78
C GLY A 257 19.25 -11.07 5.09
N SER A 258 20.08 -11.18 4.04
CA SER A 258 21.53 -11.28 4.14
C SER A 258 22.14 -10.06 4.82
N ASP A 259 23.21 -10.23 5.58
CA ASP A 259 24.00 -9.13 6.19
C ASP A 259 24.59 -8.19 5.13
N THR A 260 24.70 -8.61 3.86
CA THR A 260 25.15 -7.76 2.75
C THR A 260 24.06 -6.84 2.19
N SER A 261 22.80 -7.01 2.59
CA SER A 261 21.65 -6.24 2.07
C SER A 261 21.82 -4.74 2.24
N GLY A 262 22.34 -4.30 3.38
CA GLY A 262 22.58 -2.87 3.66
C GLY A 262 23.56 -2.23 2.67
N ALA A 263 24.64 -2.92 2.34
CA ALA A 263 25.62 -2.43 1.36
C ALA A 263 25.04 -2.40 -0.07
N ILE A 264 24.21 -3.39 -0.43
CA ILE A 264 23.51 -3.43 -1.73
C ILE A 264 22.54 -2.24 -1.83
N PHE A 265 21.76 -1.98 -0.80
CA PHE A 265 20.84 -0.84 -0.77
C PHE A 265 21.59 0.50 -0.85
N ALA A 266 22.71 0.64 -0.14
CA ALA A 266 23.54 1.85 -0.21
C ALA A 266 24.07 2.09 -1.64
N GLU A 267 24.56 1.05 -2.31
CA GLU A 267 25.02 1.12 -3.70
C GLU A 267 23.90 1.58 -4.65
N ARG A 268 22.68 1.05 -4.49
CA ARG A 268 21.51 1.42 -5.30
C ARG A 268 21.08 2.87 -5.08
N LEU A 269 21.00 3.33 -3.83
CA LEU A 269 20.64 4.72 -3.51
C LEU A 269 21.62 5.74 -4.09
N LEU A 270 22.91 5.39 -4.18
CA LEU A 270 23.92 6.23 -4.80
C LEU A 270 23.85 6.23 -6.34
N GLY A 271 23.28 5.20 -6.94
CA GLY A 271 23.14 5.07 -8.41
C GLY A 271 21.89 5.78 -8.94
N GLU A 272 20.74 5.28 -8.63
CA GLU A 272 19.44 5.83 -9.03
C GLU A 272 18.54 5.96 -7.80
N PHE A 273 18.26 7.21 -7.41
CA PHE A 273 17.36 7.47 -6.30
C PHE A 273 15.90 7.20 -6.71
N ASP A 274 15.26 6.26 -6.00
CA ASP A 274 13.82 5.98 -6.10
C ASP A 274 13.21 5.97 -4.68
N LEU A 275 12.07 6.62 -4.51
CA LEU A 275 11.32 6.64 -3.25
C LEU A 275 10.89 5.23 -2.81
N LEU A 276 10.59 4.33 -3.76
CA LEU A 276 10.24 2.93 -3.47
C LEU A 276 11.40 2.19 -2.80
N LEU A 277 12.64 2.52 -3.16
CA LEU A 277 13.83 1.92 -2.57
C LEU A 277 13.95 2.22 -1.07
N LEU A 278 13.56 3.44 -0.62
CA LEU A 278 13.50 3.76 0.81
C LEU A 278 12.49 2.88 1.56
N ARG A 279 11.39 2.53 0.91
CA ARG A 279 10.42 1.60 1.46
C ARG A 279 11.03 0.20 1.60
N ASP A 280 11.68 -0.29 0.57
CA ASP A 280 12.26 -1.63 0.57
C ASP A 280 13.37 -1.76 1.64
N ILE A 281 14.18 -0.69 1.84
CA ILE A 281 15.15 -0.58 2.92
C ILE A 281 14.46 -0.65 4.30
N ALA A 282 13.37 0.10 4.48
CA ALA A 282 12.61 0.08 5.72
C ALA A 282 12.01 -1.31 5.99
N GLU A 283 11.52 -2.00 4.94
CA GLU A 283 11.00 -3.37 5.01
C GLU A 283 12.06 -4.40 5.38
N ALA A 284 13.28 -4.25 4.88
CA ALA A 284 14.41 -5.08 5.27
C ALA A 284 14.77 -4.88 6.75
N GLY A 285 14.46 -3.71 7.34
CA GLY A 285 14.71 -3.43 8.74
C GLY A 285 16.19 -3.43 9.08
N ARG A 286 16.56 -4.00 10.24
CA ARG A 286 17.93 -3.89 10.80
C ARG A 286 19.03 -4.47 9.92
N VAL A 287 18.76 -5.44 9.05
CA VAL A 287 19.76 -5.98 8.11
C VAL A 287 20.20 -4.95 7.07
N ALA A 288 19.42 -3.89 6.87
CA ALA A 288 19.75 -2.79 5.98
C ALA A 288 20.47 -1.61 6.69
N VAL A 289 20.95 -1.78 7.93
CA VAL A 289 21.55 -0.69 8.75
C VAL A 289 22.75 -0.02 8.07
N ASP A 290 23.52 -0.74 7.27
CA ASP A 290 24.68 -0.21 6.54
C ASP A 290 24.30 0.82 5.46
N ALA A 291 23.03 0.84 5.00
CA ALA A 291 22.52 1.91 4.14
C ALA A 291 22.24 3.22 4.91
N GLY A 292 22.31 3.19 6.25
CA GLY A 292 21.88 4.26 7.13
C GLY A 292 22.56 5.61 6.87
N SER A 293 23.85 5.62 6.52
CA SER A 293 24.57 6.87 6.22
C SER A 293 24.03 7.57 4.98
N VAL A 294 23.73 6.82 3.91
CA VAL A 294 23.18 7.36 2.67
C VAL A 294 21.72 7.82 2.89
N VAL A 295 20.94 7.04 3.66
CA VAL A 295 19.57 7.44 4.03
C VAL A 295 19.58 8.69 4.92
N LEU A 296 20.56 8.86 5.82
CA LEU A 296 20.70 10.05 6.64
C LEU A 296 20.90 11.31 5.80
N ASP A 297 21.70 11.23 4.74
CA ASP A 297 21.93 12.35 3.83
C ASP A 297 20.62 12.81 3.14
N LEU A 298 19.70 11.89 2.86
CA LEU A 298 18.38 12.21 2.28
C LEU A 298 17.48 13.00 3.23
N THR A 299 17.76 13.03 4.53
CA THR A 299 17.04 13.92 5.47
C THR A 299 17.29 15.40 5.22
N PHE A 300 18.25 15.76 4.37
CA PHE A 300 18.54 17.12 3.91
C PHE A 300 18.03 17.39 2.50
N SER A 301 17.36 16.45 1.86
CA SER A 301 16.78 16.63 0.52
C SER A 301 15.85 17.84 0.47
N PRO A 302 15.86 18.64 -0.60
CA PRO A 302 14.84 19.66 -0.84
C PRO A 302 13.45 19.03 -1.05
N ASP A 303 13.39 17.80 -1.54
CA ASP A 303 12.15 17.03 -1.67
C ASP A 303 11.64 16.61 -0.27
N SER A 304 10.45 17.08 0.06
CA SER A 304 9.84 16.84 1.37
C SER A 304 9.38 15.41 1.58
N GLU A 305 8.98 14.71 0.52
CA GLU A 305 8.59 13.29 0.60
C GLU A 305 9.82 12.41 0.81
N ALA A 306 10.89 12.67 0.08
CA ALA A 306 12.17 11.99 0.29
C ALA A 306 12.69 12.18 1.73
N ARG A 307 12.62 13.42 2.27
CA ARG A 307 13.00 13.67 3.68
C ARG A 307 12.17 12.84 4.65
N LEU A 308 10.87 12.82 4.46
CA LEU A 308 9.94 12.14 5.36
C LEU A 308 10.15 10.62 5.35
N LEU A 309 10.29 10.04 4.15
CA LEU A 309 10.59 8.62 3.98
C LEU A 309 11.95 8.25 4.54
N ALA A 310 12.97 9.09 4.32
CA ALA A 310 14.30 8.87 4.89
C ALA A 310 14.27 8.84 6.42
N VAL A 311 13.59 9.80 7.06
CA VAL A 311 13.43 9.84 8.53
C VAL A 311 12.75 8.56 9.02
N ARG A 312 11.71 8.12 8.36
CA ARG A 312 11.00 6.88 8.71
C ARG A 312 11.88 5.65 8.54
N THR A 313 12.58 5.54 7.40
CA THR A 313 13.50 4.44 7.10
C THR A 313 14.59 4.32 8.16
N LEU A 314 15.20 5.43 8.59
CA LEU A 314 16.21 5.44 9.67
C LEU A 314 15.70 4.82 10.97
N GLY A 315 14.43 5.04 11.31
CA GLY A 315 13.79 4.42 12.45
C GLY A 315 13.64 2.90 12.28
N PHE A 316 13.26 2.43 11.10
CA PHE A 316 13.05 1.01 10.84
C PHE A 316 14.36 0.21 10.79
N ILE A 317 15.39 0.76 10.18
CA ILE A 317 16.73 0.13 10.17
C ILE A 317 17.48 0.32 11.50
N GLN A 318 16.91 1.10 12.46
CA GLN A 318 17.48 1.39 13.77
C GLN A 318 18.89 2.00 13.69
N TYR A 319 19.07 2.98 12.81
CA TYR A 319 20.37 3.63 12.60
C TYR A 319 20.67 4.66 13.69
N GLU A 320 21.56 4.31 14.63
CA GLU A 320 21.85 5.11 15.83
C GLU A 320 22.48 6.47 15.54
N ASP A 321 23.34 6.58 14.51
CA ASP A 321 24.00 7.84 14.17
C ASP A 321 23.01 8.93 13.69
N ALA A 322 21.76 8.56 13.35
CA ALA A 322 20.71 9.50 13.01
C ALA A 322 20.11 10.24 14.22
N VAL A 323 20.33 9.79 15.45
CA VAL A 323 19.64 10.29 16.66
C VAL A 323 19.69 11.81 16.77
N HIS A 324 20.86 12.43 16.63
CA HIS A 324 20.99 13.89 16.74
C HIS A 324 20.22 14.63 15.64
N ARG A 325 20.23 14.11 14.42
CA ARG A 325 19.47 14.70 13.31
C ARG A 325 17.98 14.59 13.53
N LEU A 326 17.51 13.43 13.98
CA LEU A 326 16.10 13.19 14.27
C LEU A 326 15.58 14.06 15.42
N ILE A 327 16.40 14.29 16.47
CA ILE A 327 16.07 15.24 17.56
C ILE A 327 15.88 16.65 16.98
N ALA A 328 16.77 17.10 16.11
CA ALA A 328 16.65 18.42 15.48
C ALA A 328 15.36 18.54 14.66
N LEU A 329 15.01 17.52 13.87
CA LEU A 329 13.79 17.50 13.07
C LEU A 329 12.52 17.40 13.92
N MET A 330 12.55 16.61 15.00
CA MET A 330 11.45 16.49 15.95
C MET A 330 11.14 17.83 16.65
N SER A 331 12.15 18.62 16.89
CA SER A 331 12.06 19.91 17.60
C SER A 331 11.68 21.07 16.68
N ASP A 332 11.62 20.87 15.36
CA ASP A 332 11.25 21.89 14.39
C ASP A 332 9.73 22.09 14.40
N PRO A 333 9.23 23.27 14.80
CA PRO A 333 7.81 23.53 14.86
C PRO A 333 7.16 23.77 13.49
N SER A 334 7.93 23.90 12.42
CA SER A 334 7.46 24.30 11.10
C SER A 334 6.94 23.13 10.24
N ASP A 335 7.30 21.87 10.59
CA ASP A 335 6.84 20.66 9.89
C ASP A 335 6.36 19.60 10.90
N VAL A 336 5.05 19.64 11.17
CA VAL A 336 4.41 18.74 12.16
C VAL A 336 4.51 17.28 11.78
N LEU A 337 4.42 16.97 10.48
CA LEU A 337 4.49 15.59 10.01
C LEU A 337 5.89 15.03 10.19
N LEU A 338 6.89 15.81 9.81
CA LEU A 338 8.29 15.43 9.97
C LEU A 338 8.68 15.30 11.45
N ALA A 339 8.20 16.22 12.31
CA ALA A 339 8.41 16.16 13.75
C ALA A 339 7.78 14.91 14.38
N ARG A 340 6.55 14.56 13.96
CA ARG A 340 5.87 13.34 14.40
C ARG A 340 6.65 12.09 14.00
N VAL A 341 7.02 11.97 12.72
CA VAL A 341 7.72 10.77 12.20
C VAL A 341 9.12 10.66 12.81
N SER A 342 9.80 11.79 13.08
CA SER A 342 11.08 11.81 13.81
C SER A 342 10.93 11.27 15.23
N SER A 343 9.86 11.66 15.95
CA SER A 343 9.56 11.10 17.28
C SER A 343 9.36 9.58 17.23
N GLU A 344 8.60 9.09 16.26
CA GLU A 344 8.37 7.65 16.06
C GLU A 344 9.66 6.89 15.72
N SER A 345 10.51 7.47 14.88
CA SER A 345 11.79 6.89 14.49
C SER A 345 12.78 6.84 15.65
N LEU A 346 12.83 7.88 16.48
CA LEU A 346 13.62 7.87 17.72
C LEU A 346 13.15 6.77 18.68
N GLY A 347 11.83 6.56 18.79
CA GLY A 347 11.26 5.46 19.58
C GLY A 347 11.67 4.08 19.04
N ARG A 348 11.72 3.89 17.72
CA ARG A 348 12.15 2.63 17.08
C ARG A 348 13.65 2.37 17.25
N ILE A 349 14.49 3.42 17.15
CA ILE A 349 15.94 3.32 17.40
C ILE A 349 16.17 2.92 18.85
N GLY A 350 15.39 3.45 19.79
CA GLY A 350 15.44 3.04 21.19
C GLY A 350 16.64 3.61 21.96
N SER A 351 17.28 4.67 21.47
CA SER A 351 18.45 5.27 22.12
C SER A 351 18.08 6.13 23.33
N ASP A 352 18.69 5.86 24.47
CA ASP A 352 18.53 6.66 25.70
C ASP A 352 18.93 8.13 25.50
N GLN A 353 19.78 8.43 24.52
CA GLN A 353 20.21 9.80 24.20
C GLN A 353 19.04 10.68 23.80
N ALA A 354 17.97 10.12 23.22
CA ALA A 354 16.78 10.86 22.79
C ALA A 354 15.79 11.17 23.94
N LEU A 355 15.88 10.51 25.10
CA LEU A 355 14.90 10.63 26.17
C LEU A 355 14.66 12.05 26.68
N PRO A 356 15.68 12.89 26.94
CA PRO A 356 15.43 14.25 27.43
C PRO A 356 14.61 15.09 26.44
N ASP A 357 14.95 15.01 25.14
CA ASP A 357 14.29 15.77 24.09
C ASP A 357 12.89 15.23 23.79
N LEU A 358 12.70 13.91 23.78
CA LEU A 358 11.40 13.28 23.65
C LEU A 358 10.45 13.69 24.78
N LEU A 359 10.93 13.73 26.03
CA LEU A 359 10.14 14.18 27.20
C LEU A 359 9.78 15.67 27.07
N PHE A 360 10.70 16.49 26.61
CA PHE A 360 10.42 17.92 26.39
C PHE A 360 9.36 18.12 25.32
N VAL A 361 9.47 17.45 24.16
CA VAL A 361 8.54 17.53 23.05
C VAL A 361 7.16 16.97 23.45
N ALA A 362 7.11 15.87 24.18
CA ALA A 362 5.87 15.27 24.70
C ALA A 362 5.06 16.26 25.55
N GLN A 363 5.72 17.16 26.27
CA GLN A 363 5.08 18.14 27.14
C GLN A 363 4.80 19.48 26.46
N ASN A 364 5.68 19.92 25.53
CA ASN A 364 5.71 21.31 25.11
C ASN A 364 5.43 21.54 23.61
N HIS A 365 5.47 20.50 22.76
CA HIS A 365 5.20 20.72 21.33
C HIS A 365 3.78 21.25 21.11
N TRP A 366 3.64 22.23 20.23
CA TRP A 366 2.35 22.89 20.01
C TRP A 366 1.29 21.95 19.44
N HIS A 367 1.66 20.98 18.59
CA HIS A 367 0.71 20.06 17.95
C HIS A 367 0.50 18.77 18.77
N PRO A 368 -0.78 18.37 19.06
CA PRO A 368 -1.08 17.22 19.92
C PRO A 368 -0.56 15.89 19.39
N SER A 369 -0.58 15.66 18.07
CA SER A 369 -0.12 14.40 17.48
C SER A 369 1.36 14.16 17.70
N VAL A 370 2.18 15.23 17.66
CA VAL A 370 3.62 15.13 17.94
C VAL A 370 3.85 14.80 19.41
N ARG A 371 3.12 15.46 20.34
CA ARG A 371 3.21 15.14 21.77
C ARG A 371 2.90 13.67 22.03
N ARG A 372 1.79 13.14 21.47
CA ARG A 372 1.41 11.72 21.62
C ARG A 372 2.44 10.76 21.04
N SER A 373 3.05 11.10 19.90
CA SER A 373 4.12 10.27 19.30
C SER A 373 5.38 10.29 20.15
N ALA A 374 5.76 11.44 20.69
CA ALA A 374 6.90 11.55 21.61
C ALA A 374 6.65 10.79 22.93
N GLU A 375 5.43 10.84 23.50
CA GLU A 375 5.04 10.05 24.69
C GLU A 375 5.21 8.55 24.42
N ARG A 376 4.66 8.06 23.32
CA ARG A 376 4.84 6.64 22.92
C ARG A 376 6.30 6.27 22.73
N ALA A 377 7.09 7.15 22.09
CA ALA A 377 8.51 6.92 21.90
C ALA A 377 9.26 6.83 23.25
N VAL A 378 8.94 7.69 24.22
CA VAL A 378 9.48 7.62 25.59
C VAL A 378 9.19 6.26 26.23
N ASP A 379 7.95 5.78 26.11
CA ASP A 379 7.53 4.49 26.68
C ASP A 379 8.31 3.32 26.04
N HIS A 380 8.53 3.36 24.71
CA HIS A 380 9.32 2.34 24.01
C HIS A 380 10.78 2.35 24.43
N VAL A 381 11.43 3.52 24.45
CA VAL A 381 12.82 3.64 24.86
C VAL A 381 13.01 3.13 26.30
N ARG A 382 12.12 3.49 27.23
CA ARG A 382 12.20 3.07 28.64
C ARG A 382 11.92 1.60 28.87
N SER A 383 10.99 1.02 28.11
CA SER A 383 10.63 -0.39 28.28
C SER A 383 11.62 -1.35 27.65
N GLY A 384 12.47 -0.89 26.74
CA GLY A 384 13.31 -1.73 25.90
C GLY A 384 12.50 -2.65 24.96
N ASN A 385 11.17 -2.49 24.93
CA ASN A 385 10.33 -3.21 24.02
C ASN A 385 10.54 -2.65 22.62
N GLN A 386 11.03 -3.48 21.73
CA GLN A 386 11.04 -3.12 20.32
C GLN A 386 9.64 -2.65 19.91
N TYR A 387 9.59 -1.62 19.09
CA TYR A 387 8.38 -1.12 18.47
C TYR A 387 7.75 -2.28 17.69
N GLN A 388 6.97 -3.12 18.36
CA GLN A 388 6.23 -4.17 17.70
C GLN A 388 5.07 -3.51 16.98
N VAL A 389 5.19 -3.40 15.68
CA VAL A 389 4.01 -3.24 14.83
C VAL A 389 3.10 -4.43 15.14
N ASN A 390 1.90 -4.16 15.63
CA ASN A 390 0.93 -5.17 16.02
C ASN A 390 0.82 -6.24 14.91
N GLY A 391 1.22 -7.47 15.24
CA GLY A 391 0.87 -8.63 14.45
C GLY A 391 1.95 -9.34 13.69
N GLY A 392 3.23 -9.28 14.06
CA GLY A 392 4.24 -10.33 13.74
C GLY A 392 4.41 -10.79 12.29
N LYS A 393 3.60 -10.31 11.38
CA LYS A 393 3.74 -10.50 9.93
C LYS A 393 4.09 -9.17 9.30
N LYS A 394 5.02 -9.20 8.38
CA LYS A 394 5.48 -8.15 7.47
C LYS A 394 4.33 -7.34 6.82
N ASN A 395 3.47 -6.74 7.60
CA ASN A 395 2.54 -5.74 7.12
C ASN A 395 3.24 -4.38 7.19
N PHE A 396 4.27 -4.26 6.36
CA PHE A 396 4.63 -3.01 5.78
C PHE A 396 3.63 -2.59 4.68
N ALA A 397 2.36 -2.83 4.87
CA ALA A 397 1.50 -1.79 4.39
C ALA A 397 2.04 -0.55 5.10
N PHE A 398 2.84 0.23 4.40
CA PHE A 398 2.89 1.63 4.70
C PHE A 398 1.44 1.95 5.01
N GLU A 399 1.14 2.15 6.28
CA GLU A 399 -0.13 2.68 6.67
C GLU A 399 -0.10 4.11 6.17
N TYR A 400 -0.25 4.26 4.84
CA TYR A 400 -0.30 5.51 4.13
C TYR A 400 -1.31 6.44 4.81
N PHE A 401 -2.41 5.88 5.32
CA PHE A 401 -3.41 6.60 6.07
C PHE A 401 -2.87 7.16 7.40
N ASP A 402 -2.15 6.38 8.19
CA ASP A 402 -1.57 6.86 9.45
C ASP A 402 -0.38 7.81 9.24
N PHE A 403 0.23 7.74 8.06
CA PHE A 403 1.38 8.55 7.70
C PHE A 403 0.98 9.99 7.37
N TYR A 404 -0.12 10.17 6.63
CA TYR A 404 -0.61 11.49 6.19
C TYR A 404 -1.73 12.05 7.09
N HIS A 405 -2.36 11.23 7.94
CA HIS A 405 -3.42 11.67 8.84
C HIS A 405 -2.93 11.75 10.28
N LEU A 406 -2.88 12.95 10.81
CA LEU A 406 -2.50 13.17 12.21
C LEU A 406 -3.63 12.86 13.21
N GLY A 407 -4.84 12.54 12.69
CA GLY A 407 -6.01 12.16 13.48
C GLY A 407 -6.69 13.32 14.22
N GLU A 408 -6.29 14.55 13.96
CA GLU A 408 -6.93 15.75 14.55
C GLU A 408 -8.07 16.23 13.67
N LYS A 409 -9.21 16.53 14.29
CA LYS A 409 -10.37 17.08 13.59
C LYS A 409 -10.38 18.60 13.68
N PRO A 410 -10.84 19.30 12.62
CA PRO A 410 -11.12 20.71 12.71
C PRO A 410 -12.14 21.02 13.81
N CYS A 411 -12.02 22.18 14.43
CA CYS A 411 -12.98 22.64 15.43
C CYS A 411 -14.34 22.87 14.76
N GLU A 412 -15.43 22.33 15.33
CA GLU A 412 -16.79 22.71 14.91
C GLU A 412 -17.06 24.20 15.15
N LYS A 413 -16.54 24.74 16.24
CA LYS A 413 -16.53 26.16 16.55
C LYS A 413 -15.20 26.54 17.18
N VAL A 414 -14.53 27.51 16.61
CA VAL A 414 -13.31 28.09 17.17
C VAL A 414 -13.69 29.13 18.22
N ASP A 415 -12.96 29.17 19.35
CA ASP A 415 -13.15 30.16 20.42
C ASP A 415 -12.36 31.45 20.15
N ILE A 416 -12.54 32.00 18.97
CA ILE A 416 -11.93 33.26 18.51
C ILE A 416 -13.01 34.00 17.73
N ASP A 417 -13.16 35.32 17.99
CA ASP A 417 -14.03 36.12 17.20
C ASP A 417 -13.43 36.23 15.79
N ARG A 418 -14.14 35.71 14.83
CA ARG A 418 -13.78 35.81 13.40
C ARG A 418 -14.07 37.23 12.95
N LEU A 419 -13.19 37.79 12.17
CA LEU A 419 -13.55 38.95 11.32
C LEU A 419 -14.83 38.58 10.55
N ASP A 420 -15.81 39.47 10.59
CA ASP A 420 -17.15 39.25 10.08
C ASP A 420 -17.09 38.66 8.66
N GLU A 421 -17.22 37.30 8.58
CA GLU A 421 -17.12 36.51 7.34
C GLU A 421 -17.92 37.11 6.19
N ASP A 422 -19.03 37.80 6.54
CA ASP A 422 -19.92 38.41 5.57
C ASP A 422 -19.41 39.76 5.02
N LYS A 423 -18.55 40.47 5.73
CA LYS A 423 -18.06 41.77 5.25
C LYS A 423 -16.84 41.67 4.35
N GLU A 424 -15.85 40.85 4.73
CA GLU A 424 -14.64 40.73 3.91
C GLU A 424 -14.83 39.78 2.73
N ARG A 425 -15.45 38.63 2.88
CA ARG A 425 -15.83 37.80 1.73
C ARG A 425 -16.79 38.49 0.79
N LYS A 426 -17.71 39.35 1.26
CA LYS A 426 -18.57 40.14 0.39
C LYS A 426 -17.82 41.30 -0.31
N LEU A 427 -16.82 41.90 0.32
CA LEU A 427 -16.00 42.93 -0.36
C LEU A 427 -15.08 42.26 -1.41
N TYR A 428 -14.45 41.14 -1.09
CA TYR A 428 -13.64 40.37 -2.03
C TYR A 428 -14.50 39.64 -3.05
N SER A 429 -15.60 38.98 -2.65
CA SER A 429 -16.41 38.15 -3.56
C SER A 429 -17.33 38.96 -4.49
N SER A 430 -17.84 40.14 -4.11
CA SER A 430 -18.65 40.93 -5.05
C SER A 430 -17.79 41.60 -6.11
N TYR A 431 -16.65 42.16 -5.71
CA TYR A 431 -15.72 42.80 -6.63
C TYR A 431 -14.89 41.77 -7.41
N ALA A 432 -14.51 40.64 -6.77
CA ALA A 432 -13.85 39.56 -7.44
C ALA A 432 -14.78 38.77 -8.39
N ARG A 433 -16.09 38.62 -8.08
CA ARG A 433 -17.04 37.97 -9.00
C ARG A 433 -17.26 38.73 -10.28
N GLU A 434 -17.34 40.07 -10.22
CA GLU A 434 -17.44 40.91 -11.44
C GLU A 434 -16.19 40.79 -12.32
N LYS A 435 -15.02 40.48 -11.73
CA LYS A 435 -13.75 40.37 -12.44
C LYS A 435 -13.33 38.92 -12.72
N LEU A 436 -13.81 37.91 -11.94
CA LEU A 436 -13.48 36.52 -12.15
C LEU A 436 -13.92 36.02 -13.53
N ASP A 437 -15.08 36.49 -14.02
CA ASP A 437 -15.57 36.18 -15.37
C ASP A 437 -14.72 36.83 -16.49
N GLU A 438 -13.94 37.88 -16.16
CA GLU A 438 -13.01 38.55 -17.09
C GLU A 438 -11.60 37.92 -17.05
N LEU A 439 -11.28 37.19 -15.96
CA LEU A 439 -10.01 36.51 -15.77
C LEU A 439 -10.17 35.07 -16.22
N SER A 440 -9.63 34.72 -17.37
CA SER A 440 -9.53 33.32 -17.81
C SER A 440 -8.08 32.93 -17.94
N TYR A 441 -7.80 31.66 -17.68
CA TYR A 441 -6.50 31.09 -17.90
C TYR A 441 -6.63 29.76 -18.59
N ARG A 442 -5.55 29.36 -19.23
CA ARG A 442 -5.49 28.12 -19.98
C ARG A 442 -5.19 26.98 -19.01
N ALA A 443 -6.14 26.08 -18.83
CA ALA A 443 -6.00 24.88 -18.02
C ALA A 443 -5.71 23.68 -18.93
N VAL A 444 -4.86 22.79 -18.46
CA VAL A 444 -4.51 21.55 -19.15
C VAL A 444 -5.02 20.36 -18.36
N ARG A 445 -5.89 19.58 -18.96
CA ARG A 445 -6.34 18.32 -18.41
C ARG A 445 -5.51 17.18 -19.01
N ILE A 446 -4.89 16.37 -18.15
CA ILE A 446 -4.18 15.17 -18.55
C ILE A 446 -5.06 13.97 -18.23
N ALA A 447 -5.44 13.19 -19.24
CA ALA A 447 -6.18 11.96 -19.05
C ALA A 447 -5.31 10.78 -19.50
N TYR A 448 -5.13 9.81 -18.60
CA TYR A 448 -4.43 8.56 -18.88
C TYR A 448 -5.45 7.49 -19.26
N GLY A 449 -5.33 6.90 -20.44
CA GLY A 449 -6.21 5.84 -20.92
C GLY A 449 -5.43 4.61 -21.37
N ALA A 450 -5.97 3.42 -21.13
CA ALA A 450 -5.44 2.20 -21.74
C ALA A 450 -5.75 2.21 -23.25
N ARG A 451 -4.82 1.69 -24.04
CA ARG A 451 -4.85 1.70 -25.50
C ARG A 451 -6.03 0.89 -26.04
N ASP A 452 -7.07 1.56 -26.48
CA ASP A 452 -8.06 1.03 -27.40
C ASP A 452 -8.04 1.94 -28.65
N GLU A 453 -7.20 1.55 -29.64
CA GLU A 453 -6.83 2.40 -30.78
C GLU A 453 -8.03 2.77 -31.68
N GLU A 454 -9.13 2.04 -31.60
CA GLU A 454 -10.29 2.20 -32.49
C GLU A 454 -11.37 3.13 -31.92
N SER A 455 -11.50 3.18 -30.58
CA SER A 455 -12.57 3.96 -29.94
C SER A 455 -12.26 5.44 -29.73
N GLN A 456 -10.98 5.85 -29.76
CA GLN A 456 -10.57 7.22 -29.44
C GLN A 456 -10.44 8.13 -30.66
N ARG A 457 -10.21 7.59 -31.86
CA ARG A 457 -10.15 8.41 -33.10
C ARG A 457 -11.47 9.06 -33.49
N GLU A 458 -12.61 8.54 -32.99
CA GLU A 458 -13.93 9.10 -33.28
C GLU A 458 -14.39 10.21 -32.30
N LYS A 459 -13.70 10.39 -31.16
CA LYS A 459 -14.22 11.24 -30.05
C LYS A 459 -13.60 12.62 -29.91
N ASP A 460 -12.40 12.85 -30.39
CA ASP A 460 -11.77 14.17 -30.26
C ASP A 460 -10.73 14.44 -31.38
N PRO A 461 -11.12 15.19 -32.44
CA PRO A 461 -10.22 15.49 -33.56
C PRO A 461 -9.10 16.49 -33.26
N ASP A 462 -9.18 17.23 -32.13
CA ASP A 462 -8.27 18.33 -31.82
C ASP A 462 -7.31 18.06 -30.64
N GLY A 463 -7.33 16.85 -30.06
CA GLY A 463 -6.44 16.47 -28.94
C GLY A 463 -5.01 16.16 -29.41
N ILE A 464 -4.02 16.69 -28.67
CA ILE A 464 -2.61 16.30 -28.86
C ILE A 464 -2.40 14.93 -28.22
N ILE A 465 -2.10 13.92 -29.02
CA ILE A 465 -1.81 12.55 -28.54
C ILE A 465 -0.30 12.37 -28.48
N GLU A 466 0.24 12.29 -27.27
CA GLU A 466 1.62 11.85 -27.03
C GLU A 466 1.62 10.41 -26.52
N VAL A 467 2.37 9.54 -27.17
CA VAL A 467 2.55 8.13 -26.76
C VAL A 467 3.91 8.02 -26.07
N ASN A 468 3.92 7.72 -24.79
CA ASN A 468 5.16 7.43 -24.07
C ASN A 468 5.65 5.99 -24.31
N GLU A 469 6.86 5.65 -23.83
CA GLU A 469 7.50 4.35 -24.01
C GLU A 469 6.70 3.17 -23.42
N GLU A 470 5.73 3.43 -22.51
CA GLU A 470 4.88 2.44 -21.87
C GLU A 470 3.56 2.17 -22.61
N ASN A 471 3.35 2.72 -23.81
CA ASN A 471 2.07 2.64 -24.56
C ASN A 471 0.86 3.24 -23.83
N VAL A 472 1.05 4.19 -22.94
CA VAL A 472 -0.01 5.00 -22.33
C VAL A 472 -0.28 6.20 -23.22
N ILE A 473 -1.54 6.41 -23.58
CA ILE A 473 -1.95 7.59 -24.34
C ILE A 473 -2.20 8.72 -23.35
N GLU A 474 -1.43 9.80 -23.45
CA GLU A 474 -1.64 11.03 -22.74
C GLU A 474 -2.47 11.97 -23.62
N ILE A 475 -3.70 12.26 -23.22
CA ILE A 475 -4.58 13.19 -23.91
C ILE A 475 -4.53 14.51 -23.14
N ARG A 476 -3.99 15.56 -23.78
CA ARG A 476 -3.97 16.91 -23.22
C ARG A 476 -5.12 17.71 -23.83
N GLU A 477 -6.10 18.04 -23.01
CA GLU A 477 -7.18 18.97 -23.34
C GLU A 477 -6.83 20.34 -22.78
N GLU A 478 -6.72 21.35 -23.65
CA GLU A 478 -6.55 22.73 -23.23
C GLU A 478 -7.92 23.44 -23.23
N PHE A 479 -8.27 24.08 -22.12
CA PHE A 479 -9.51 24.84 -21.99
C PHE A 479 -9.30 26.14 -21.20
N GLU A 480 -10.13 27.13 -21.49
CA GLU A 480 -10.17 28.34 -20.69
C GLU A 480 -11.12 28.15 -19.50
N GLN A 481 -10.66 28.51 -18.33
CA GLN A 481 -11.42 28.42 -17.09
C GLN A 481 -11.29 29.71 -16.27
N ALA A 482 -12.40 30.15 -15.66
CA ALA A 482 -12.36 31.22 -14.67
C ALA A 482 -11.67 30.72 -13.38
N PRO A 483 -10.89 31.57 -12.70
CA PRO A 483 -10.31 31.23 -11.41
C PRO A 483 -11.39 31.10 -10.31
N ASP A 484 -11.12 30.31 -9.28
CA ASP A 484 -12.03 30.15 -8.15
C ASP A 484 -11.97 31.36 -7.21
N LEU A 485 -10.79 32.02 -7.15
CA LEU A 485 -10.54 33.18 -6.32
C LEU A 485 -9.52 34.12 -6.97
N ALA A 486 -9.53 35.41 -6.59
CA ALA A 486 -8.54 36.38 -7.02
C ALA A 486 -8.29 37.42 -5.94
N LEU A 487 -7.02 37.74 -5.72
CA LEU A 487 -6.58 38.83 -4.84
C LEU A 487 -6.12 40.05 -5.69
N ARG A 488 -6.70 41.21 -5.45
CA ARG A 488 -6.23 42.47 -6.06
C ARG A 488 -4.92 42.90 -5.40
N ILE A 489 -3.94 43.19 -6.21
CA ILE A 489 -2.65 43.76 -5.81
C ILE A 489 -2.37 45.04 -6.60
N ASN A 490 -1.31 45.78 -6.26
CA ASN A 490 -1.09 47.14 -6.81
C ASN A 490 -1.08 47.24 -8.35
N ASN A 491 -0.61 46.19 -9.04
CA ASN A 491 -0.37 46.19 -10.49
C ASN A 491 -1.08 45.08 -11.25
N GLY A 492 -2.09 44.44 -10.64
CA GLY A 492 -2.85 43.37 -11.27
C GLY A 492 -3.60 42.49 -10.27
N TRP A 493 -3.79 41.23 -10.62
CA TRP A 493 -4.49 40.23 -9.83
C TRP A 493 -3.66 38.97 -9.69
N LEU A 494 -3.65 38.40 -8.50
CA LEU A 494 -3.24 37.01 -8.26
C LEU A 494 -4.51 36.18 -8.27
N ALA A 495 -4.71 35.41 -9.34
CA ALA A 495 -5.89 34.59 -9.57
C ALA A 495 -5.54 33.11 -9.42
N ALA A 496 -6.36 32.36 -8.70
CA ALA A 496 -6.04 31.01 -8.32
C ALA A 496 -7.20 30.03 -8.49
N SER A 497 -6.87 28.75 -8.59
CA SER A 497 -7.84 27.66 -8.68
C SER A 497 -7.43 26.45 -7.85
N ASN A 498 -8.46 25.72 -7.40
CA ASN A 498 -8.35 24.41 -6.78
C ASN A 498 -9.23 23.44 -7.55
N ARG A 499 -8.63 22.52 -8.30
CA ARG A 499 -9.33 21.52 -9.12
C ARG A 499 -9.22 20.12 -8.54
N GLY A 500 -8.80 19.99 -7.29
CA GLY A 500 -8.62 18.71 -6.62
C GLY A 500 -7.57 17.84 -7.32
N GLU A 501 -7.91 16.59 -7.65
CA GLU A 501 -7.01 15.65 -8.30
C GLU A 501 -6.50 16.09 -9.69
N TRP A 502 -7.14 17.07 -10.29
CA TRP A 502 -6.77 17.64 -11.59
C TRP A 502 -5.78 18.80 -11.48
N GLY A 503 -5.27 19.06 -10.27
CA GLY A 503 -4.34 20.12 -10.00
C GLY A 503 -5.01 21.49 -9.84
N GLY A 504 -4.20 22.54 -9.70
CA GLY A 504 -4.61 23.93 -9.60
C GLY A 504 -3.48 24.83 -10.07
N GLU A 505 -3.75 26.13 -10.11
CA GLU A 505 -2.78 27.13 -10.58
C GLU A 505 -2.95 28.44 -9.83
N LEU A 506 -1.84 29.15 -9.65
CA LEU A 506 -1.80 30.56 -9.31
C LEU A 506 -1.23 31.34 -10.49
N VAL A 507 -2.02 32.26 -11.04
CA VAL A 507 -1.67 33.05 -12.21
C VAL A 507 -1.69 34.54 -11.87
N PHE A 508 -0.66 35.28 -12.24
CA PHE A 508 -0.66 36.74 -12.16
C PHE A 508 -1.23 37.35 -13.44
N HIS A 509 -2.30 38.14 -13.30
CA HIS A 509 -2.90 38.93 -14.36
C HIS A 509 -2.54 40.38 -14.14
N PRO A 510 -1.56 40.93 -14.88
CA PRO A 510 -1.22 42.36 -14.77
C PRO A 510 -2.33 43.24 -15.32
N ASP A 511 -2.41 44.52 -14.85
CA ASP A 511 -3.34 45.52 -15.40
C ASP A 511 -3.11 45.78 -16.90
N SER A 512 -1.92 45.48 -17.39
CA SER A 512 -1.57 45.55 -18.82
C SER A 512 -0.50 44.50 -19.16
N GLY A 513 -0.73 43.72 -20.21
CA GLY A 513 0.18 42.67 -20.66
C GLY A 513 -0.39 41.24 -20.46
N PRO A 514 0.35 40.22 -20.85
CA PRO A 514 -0.09 38.84 -20.75
C PRO A 514 -0.08 38.34 -19.32
N ALA A 515 -0.98 37.40 -19.02
CA ALA A 515 -0.98 36.65 -17.77
C ALA A 515 0.28 35.75 -17.66
N ALA A 516 0.72 35.49 -16.43
CA ALA A 516 1.90 34.71 -16.16
C ALA A 516 1.64 33.69 -15.04
N LEU A 517 1.96 32.43 -15.29
CA LEU A 517 1.92 31.37 -14.28
C LEU A 517 2.94 31.66 -13.18
N VAL A 518 2.51 31.55 -11.93
CA VAL A 518 3.32 31.75 -10.71
C VAL A 518 3.61 30.42 -10.03
N LEU A 519 2.58 29.55 -9.93
CA LEU A 519 2.65 28.28 -9.21
C LEU A 519 1.62 27.30 -9.80
N GLU A 520 2.02 26.04 -9.94
CA GLU A 520 1.13 24.91 -10.23
C GLU A 520 0.89 24.12 -8.94
N ASP A 521 -0.25 24.36 -8.29
CA ASP A 521 -0.72 23.64 -7.09
C ASP A 521 -2.20 23.95 -6.86
N ASN A 522 -2.90 23.15 -6.06
CA ASN A 522 -4.27 23.42 -5.63
C ASN A 522 -4.28 24.55 -4.61
N ILE A 523 -4.72 25.71 -5.00
CA ILE A 523 -4.72 26.91 -4.15
C ILE A 523 -6.08 27.06 -3.48
N GLU A 524 -6.10 26.96 -2.17
CA GLU A 524 -7.30 27.16 -1.35
C GLU A 524 -7.59 28.64 -1.15
N ASP A 525 -6.55 29.45 -0.89
CA ASP A 525 -6.71 30.89 -0.72
C ASP A 525 -5.40 31.67 -0.92
N VAL A 526 -5.50 32.98 -1.11
CA VAL A 526 -4.36 33.90 -1.28
C VAL A 526 -4.59 35.15 -0.41
N TYR A 527 -3.58 35.56 0.35
CA TYR A 527 -3.66 36.65 1.32
C TYR A 527 -2.52 37.65 1.17
N GLU A 528 -2.83 38.91 1.48
CA GLU A 528 -1.86 39.87 2.00
C GLU A 528 -1.75 39.62 3.52
N PHE A 529 -0.60 39.12 3.97
CA PHE A 529 -0.40 38.62 5.33
C PHE A 529 0.82 39.29 5.95
N GLY A 530 0.59 40.26 6.80
CA GLY A 530 1.63 41.18 7.28
C GLY A 530 2.26 41.96 6.11
N GLU A 531 3.58 41.86 5.94
CA GLU A 531 4.31 42.54 4.87
C GLU A 531 4.52 41.69 3.61
N ARG A 532 3.87 40.52 3.51
CA ARG A 532 4.06 39.56 2.42
C ARG A 532 2.76 39.10 1.80
N TYR A 533 2.83 38.58 0.59
CA TYR A 533 1.75 37.82 -0.01
C TYR A 533 2.01 36.32 0.20
N ILE A 534 0.95 35.57 0.54
CA ILE A 534 1.02 34.14 0.73
C ILE A 534 -0.08 33.42 -0.04
N ALA A 535 0.18 32.19 -0.47
CA ALA A 535 -0.82 31.27 -0.98
C ALA A 535 -0.92 30.05 -0.04
N VAL A 536 -2.15 29.70 0.34
CA VAL A 536 -2.48 28.50 1.09
C VAL A 536 -2.86 27.43 0.08
N ALA A 537 -2.13 26.33 0.03
CA ALA A 537 -2.27 25.32 -1.00
C ALA A 537 -2.27 23.90 -0.43
N GLY A 538 -2.82 22.95 -1.17
CA GLY A 538 -2.74 21.55 -0.83
C GLY A 538 -3.84 20.67 -1.39
N LEU A 539 -3.68 19.37 -1.20
CA LEU A 539 -4.61 18.36 -1.69
C LEU A 539 -4.77 17.23 -0.67
N ALA A 540 -6.03 16.87 -0.40
CA ALA A 540 -6.38 15.60 0.24
C ALA A 540 -7.16 14.73 -0.74
N HIS A 541 -6.51 13.69 -1.26
CA HIS A 541 -7.15 12.74 -2.18
C HIS A 541 -6.59 11.34 -1.95
N LEU A 542 -7.47 10.36 -1.75
CA LEU A 542 -7.11 8.96 -1.46
C LEU A 542 -6.12 8.83 -0.29
N THR A 543 -4.85 8.56 -0.61
CA THR A 543 -3.76 8.40 0.36
C THR A 543 -2.92 9.66 0.55
N MET A 544 -3.10 10.67 -0.30
CA MET A 544 -2.39 11.95 -0.21
C MET A 544 -3.14 12.92 0.71
N ASN A 545 -2.39 13.60 1.58
CA ASN A 545 -2.90 14.67 2.42
C ASN A 545 -1.75 15.65 2.71
N SER A 546 -1.57 16.62 1.85
CA SER A 546 -0.47 17.57 1.95
C SER A 546 -0.97 19.00 1.86
N GLY A 547 -0.45 19.87 2.72
CA GLY A 547 -0.73 21.28 2.71
C GLY A 547 0.55 22.10 2.85
N LEU A 548 0.61 23.20 2.13
CA LEU A 548 1.74 24.12 2.05
C LEU A 548 1.28 25.56 2.14
N ILE A 549 2.15 26.41 2.64
CA ILE A 549 2.03 27.87 2.52
C ILE A 549 3.21 28.36 1.71
N TYR A 550 2.92 29.03 0.63
CA TYR A 550 3.91 29.65 -0.23
C TYR A 550 4.03 31.14 0.08
N GLU A 551 5.25 31.66 0.20
CA GLU A 551 5.54 33.08 0.14
C GLU A 551 5.64 33.49 -1.32
N LEU A 552 4.89 34.52 -1.69
CA LEU A 552 4.84 35.07 -3.04
C LEU A 552 5.64 36.38 -3.09
N SER A 553 6.56 36.49 -4.01
CA SER A 553 7.39 37.70 -4.17
C SER A 553 7.69 37.98 -5.63
N GLN A 554 7.99 39.25 -5.94
CA GLN A 554 8.48 39.63 -7.26
C GLN A 554 10.01 39.65 -7.28
N ASP A 555 10.59 39.12 -8.35
CA ASP A 555 12.01 39.25 -8.58
C ASP A 555 12.39 40.68 -9.10
N ALA A 556 13.67 40.91 -9.32
CA ALA A 556 14.19 42.22 -9.74
C ALA A 556 13.66 42.72 -11.11
N VAL A 557 13.05 41.82 -11.92
CA VAL A 557 12.42 42.16 -13.20
C VAL A 557 10.88 42.19 -13.11
N GLY A 558 10.34 42.06 -11.91
CA GLY A 558 8.90 42.15 -11.64
C GLY A 558 8.12 40.85 -11.89
N LYS A 559 8.82 39.72 -12.13
CA LYS A 559 8.20 38.40 -12.30
C LYS A 559 7.87 37.80 -10.94
N TRP A 560 6.61 37.40 -10.77
CA TRP A 560 6.17 36.68 -9.57
C TRP A 560 6.79 35.29 -9.47
N LYS A 561 7.11 34.92 -8.22
CA LYS A 561 7.65 33.60 -7.84
C LYS A 561 7.01 33.18 -6.53
N ALA A 562 6.73 31.88 -6.43
CA ALA A 562 6.33 31.21 -5.20
C ALA A 562 7.53 30.47 -4.61
N LYS A 563 7.65 30.53 -3.28
CA LYS A 563 8.64 29.78 -2.51
C LYS A 563 7.93 29.13 -1.33
N GLU A 564 8.11 27.83 -1.15
CA GLU A 564 7.64 27.14 0.06
C GLU A 564 8.14 27.88 1.31
N TRP A 565 7.19 28.28 2.16
CA TRP A 565 7.49 28.95 3.42
C TRP A 565 7.27 28.02 4.60
N LEU A 566 6.06 27.40 4.70
CA LEU A 566 5.69 26.53 5.81
C LEU A 566 4.88 25.33 5.32
N ARG A 567 4.96 24.23 6.07
CA ARG A 567 4.15 23.06 5.83
C ARG A 567 2.99 22.99 6.81
N LEU A 568 1.79 22.79 6.28
CA LEU A 568 0.57 22.58 7.08
C LEU A 568 0.51 21.14 7.61
N PRO A 569 -0.18 20.92 8.73
CA PRO A 569 -0.38 19.56 9.28
C PRO A 569 -1.34 18.68 8.46
N GLY A 570 -1.90 19.18 7.38
CA GLY A 570 -2.76 18.51 6.42
C GLY A 570 -3.20 19.46 5.33
N ALA A 571 -3.87 18.97 4.29
CA ALA A 571 -4.43 19.80 3.23
C ALA A 571 -5.42 20.81 3.83
N PRO A 572 -5.39 22.07 3.40
CA PRO A 572 -6.34 23.08 3.85
C PRO A 572 -7.74 22.74 3.31
N ASP A 573 -8.74 22.88 4.17
CA ASP A 573 -10.16 22.77 3.85
C ASP A 573 -10.80 24.16 3.77
N SER A 574 -10.29 25.08 4.58
CA SER A 574 -10.73 26.48 4.61
C SER A 574 -9.74 27.33 5.40
N SER A 575 -9.69 28.63 5.10
CA SER A 575 -8.82 29.55 5.82
C SER A 575 -9.46 30.94 5.97
N TRP A 576 -9.08 31.70 7.03
CA TRP A 576 -9.59 33.05 7.34
C TRP A 576 -8.58 33.86 8.15
N LEU A 577 -8.48 35.16 7.86
CA LEU A 577 -7.86 36.10 8.78
C LEU A 577 -8.77 36.31 10.00
N VAL A 578 -8.18 36.35 11.19
CA VAL A 578 -8.88 36.65 12.45
C VAL A 578 -8.48 38.01 13.00
N ASP A 579 -9.28 38.58 13.92
CA ASP A 579 -9.09 39.90 14.48
C ASP A 579 -7.72 40.16 15.09
N THR A 580 -7.02 39.09 15.49
CA THR A 580 -5.66 39.19 16.02
C THR A 580 -4.58 39.34 14.94
N GLY A 581 -4.94 39.36 13.65
CA GLY A 581 -4.02 39.36 12.53
C GLY A 581 -3.38 38.01 12.23
N GLU A 582 -3.80 36.94 12.93
CA GLU A 582 -3.38 35.57 12.62
C GLU A 582 -4.25 34.97 11.52
N LEU A 583 -3.74 33.99 10.81
CA LEU A 583 -4.50 33.20 9.83
C LEU A 583 -4.98 31.91 10.46
N LEU A 584 -6.30 31.74 10.56
CA LEU A 584 -6.93 30.48 10.94
C LEU A 584 -7.04 29.57 9.71
N ILE A 585 -6.54 28.35 9.82
CA ILE A 585 -6.60 27.35 8.75
C ILE A 585 -7.17 26.05 9.32
N ASN A 586 -8.27 25.60 8.76
CA ASN A 586 -8.76 24.25 9.00
C ASN A 586 -8.06 23.29 8.07
N THR A 587 -7.52 22.19 8.62
CA THR A 587 -6.80 21.21 7.82
C THR A 587 -7.43 19.82 7.96
N ILE A 588 -7.43 19.06 6.89
CA ILE A 588 -7.94 17.69 6.86
C ILE A 588 -6.98 16.80 7.64
N GLY A 589 -7.46 16.22 8.74
CA GLY A 589 -6.69 15.33 9.61
C GLY A 589 -5.63 16.01 10.50
N GLY A 590 -5.36 17.29 10.32
CA GLY A 590 -4.39 18.06 11.11
C GLY A 590 -5.01 19.04 12.11
N GLY A 591 -6.35 19.16 12.12
CA GLY A 591 -7.08 20.05 13.00
C GLY A 591 -7.14 21.52 12.52
N SER A 592 -7.61 22.41 13.40
CA SER A 592 -7.63 23.86 13.17
C SER A 592 -6.39 24.51 13.76
N VAL A 593 -5.64 25.21 12.95
CA VAL A 593 -4.39 25.87 13.34
C VAL A 593 -4.45 27.37 13.13
N LEU A 594 -3.74 28.11 13.96
CA LEU A 594 -3.53 29.54 13.84
C LEU A 594 -2.08 29.80 13.47
N LEU A 595 -1.87 30.58 12.44
CA LEU A 595 -0.57 31.00 11.97
C LEU A 595 -0.36 32.49 12.24
N SER A 596 0.72 32.82 12.92
CA SER A 596 1.14 34.22 13.08
C SER A 596 1.89 34.73 11.85
N GLU A 597 1.94 36.05 11.65
CA GLU A 597 2.70 36.68 10.57
C GLU A 597 4.22 36.35 10.57
N HIS A 598 4.73 35.90 11.70
CA HIS A 598 6.12 35.48 11.86
C HIS A 598 6.37 33.98 11.57
N GLY A 599 5.34 33.24 11.15
CA GLY A 599 5.46 31.83 10.80
C GLY A 599 5.31 30.85 11.98
N ALA A 600 4.84 31.31 13.15
CA ALA A 600 4.61 30.43 14.28
C ALA A 600 3.19 29.86 14.27
N PHE A 601 3.09 28.53 14.40
CA PHE A 601 1.84 27.81 14.52
C PHE A 601 1.42 27.58 15.96
N ARG A 602 0.12 27.51 16.19
CA ARG A 602 -0.52 26.98 17.39
C ARG A 602 -1.87 26.38 17.07
N MET A 603 -2.35 25.47 17.92
CA MET A 603 -3.71 24.96 17.75
C MET A 603 -4.73 26.06 18.05
N ALA A 604 -5.77 26.14 17.23
CA ALA A 604 -6.89 27.00 17.52
C ALA A 604 -7.67 26.47 18.73
N PRO A 605 -8.12 27.34 19.66
CA PRO A 605 -8.96 26.91 20.77
C PRO A 605 -10.35 26.54 20.25
N CYS A 606 -10.80 25.32 20.54
CA CYS A 606 -12.15 24.85 20.21
C CYS A 606 -13.13 25.16 21.33
N LYS A 607 -14.38 25.57 20.99
CA LYS A 607 -15.52 25.73 21.94
C LYS A 607 -16.17 24.41 22.24
#